data_d40e15dd91f254effbc525473e6697c4
#
_entry.id   d40e15dd91f254effbc525473e6697c4
#
_cell.length_a   1.000
_cell.length_b   1.000
_cell.length_c   1.000
_cell.angle_alpha   90.00
_cell.angle_beta   90.00
_cell.angle_gamma   90.00
#
_symmetry.space_group_name_H-M   'P 1'
#
loop_
_entity.id
_entity.type
_entity.pdbx_description
1 polymer ?
#
loop_
_entity_poly.entity_id
_entity_poly.type
_entity_poly.pdbx_seq_one_letter_code
_entity_poly.pdbx_strand_id
1 'polypeptide(L)'
;MAVDLLLGLQWGDEGKGKIVDVLTTNYNIIARFQGGPNAGHTLVFNGKKHVLHTIPSGIFHDGKTNLVGNGVVIDPVIFKGELDKLEAQNVDYRKSLVISRKAHIILPTHRLLDAASEASKGKAKIGSTLKGIGPTYMDKTGRNGLRVGDLELSDWRERYRALADKHESMIAFYNVEIEYNLAELEAEFFKAIDVLKSLKFIDSEEFIYQAQKKGETILAEGAQGSLLDIDFGTYPFVTSSNTTAAGACTGLGVAPNQIGEVFGIFKAYTTRVGSGPFPTELFDEDGATMSRVGNEFGATTGRPRRCGWLDLVALRYACQVNGVTQLMMMKGDVLSGFKTLKVCTEYRYKGVVISHFPYNIDPENVEPIYTEVAGWAEDLTEMSETSQIPKALNDYIEFLEKELEIPITIVSVGPDRKQTIFRK
;
A
#
# COMPACT_ATOMS: atom_id res chain seq x y z
N MET A 1 7.34 -22.02 10.76
CA MET A 1 6.24 -21.09 10.97
C MET A 1 5.83 -20.54 9.62
N ALA A 2 4.54 -20.25 9.43
CA ALA A 2 4.04 -19.57 8.22
C ALA A 2 4.37 -18.09 8.25
N VAL A 3 4.22 -17.42 7.11
CA VAL A 3 4.32 -15.97 6.97
C VAL A 3 2.92 -15.41 6.84
N ASP A 4 2.51 -14.58 7.78
CA ASP A 4 1.21 -13.92 7.73
C ASP A 4 1.30 -12.65 6.86
N LEU A 5 0.23 -12.35 6.14
CA LEU A 5 0.17 -11.23 5.21
C LEU A 5 -0.82 -10.17 5.69
N LEU A 6 -0.50 -8.89 5.44
CA LEU A 6 -1.41 -7.78 5.66
C LEU A 6 -1.52 -6.95 4.39
N LEU A 7 -2.71 -6.96 3.78
CA LEU A 7 -2.99 -6.43 2.46
C LEU A 7 -4.11 -5.39 2.47
N GLY A 8 -4.00 -4.34 1.65
CA GLY A 8 -5.13 -3.47 1.35
C GLY A 8 -6.05 -4.11 0.31
N LEU A 9 -7.36 -4.05 0.52
CA LEU A 9 -8.35 -4.70 -0.36
C LEU A 9 -9.04 -3.75 -1.34
N GLN A 10 -8.80 -2.45 -1.23
CA GLN A 10 -9.39 -1.42 -2.07
C GLN A 10 -8.33 -0.77 -2.98
N TRP A 11 -8.41 0.53 -3.24
CA TRP A 11 -7.45 1.28 -4.06
C TRP A 11 -6.34 1.96 -3.24
N GLY A 12 -5.88 1.32 -2.17
CA GLY A 12 -4.87 1.88 -1.27
C GLY A 12 -5.44 2.82 -0.20
N ASP A 13 -4.54 3.32 0.64
CA ASP A 13 -4.88 4.26 1.73
C ASP A 13 -5.89 3.73 2.77
N GLU A 14 -6.02 2.40 2.90
CA GLU A 14 -6.93 1.75 3.85
C GLU A 14 -6.49 1.91 5.31
N GLY A 15 -5.24 2.32 5.56
CA GLY A 15 -4.71 2.47 6.93
C GLY A 15 -3.82 1.31 7.38
N LYS A 16 -3.18 0.60 6.44
CA LYS A 16 -2.31 -0.55 6.69
C LYS A 16 -1.26 -0.29 7.77
N GLY A 17 -0.56 0.85 7.71
CA GLY A 17 0.51 1.17 8.66
C GLY A 17 0.06 1.13 10.12
N LYS A 18 -1.13 1.65 10.44
CA LYS A 18 -1.69 1.60 11.80
C LYS A 18 -1.86 0.14 12.27
N ILE A 19 -2.43 -0.72 11.43
CA ILE A 19 -2.69 -2.11 11.83
C ILE A 19 -1.39 -2.92 11.90
N VAL A 20 -0.44 -2.72 10.98
CA VAL A 20 0.90 -3.32 11.10
C VAL A 20 1.55 -2.93 12.43
N ASP A 21 1.53 -1.65 12.77
CA ASP A 21 2.06 -1.13 14.03
C ASP A 21 1.40 -1.80 15.25
N VAL A 22 0.07 -1.93 15.25
CA VAL A 22 -0.69 -2.61 16.30
C VAL A 22 -0.33 -4.10 16.40
N LEU A 23 -0.23 -4.80 15.27
CA LEU A 23 0.08 -6.23 15.23
C LEU A 23 1.57 -6.55 15.47
N THR A 24 2.47 -5.58 15.28
CA THR A 24 3.93 -5.76 15.39
C THR A 24 4.33 -6.41 16.72
N THR A 25 3.59 -6.18 17.79
CA THR A 25 3.88 -6.78 19.11
C THR A 25 3.90 -8.31 19.06
N ASN A 26 3.12 -8.93 18.17
CA ASN A 26 2.96 -10.38 18.04
C ASN A 26 3.98 -11.02 17.07
N TYR A 27 4.78 -10.21 16.37
CA TYR A 27 5.70 -10.68 15.35
C TYR A 27 7.16 -10.36 15.70
N ASN A 28 8.09 -11.19 15.24
CA ASN A 28 9.53 -10.98 15.36
C ASN A 28 10.07 -10.14 14.19
N ILE A 29 9.50 -10.34 12.99
CA ILE A 29 9.95 -9.73 11.75
C ILE A 29 8.76 -9.07 11.05
N ILE A 30 8.93 -7.80 10.64
CA ILE A 30 8.02 -7.07 9.77
C ILE A 30 8.71 -6.87 8.42
N ALA A 31 8.11 -7.36 7.34
CA ALA A 31 8.76 -7.42 6.04
C ALA A 31 7.91 -6.73 4.94
N ARG A 32 8.42 -5.64 4.37
CA ARG A 32 7.83 -5.03 3.17
C ARG A 32 8.17 -5.89 1.95
N PHE A 33 7.17 -6.30 1.18
CA PHE A 33 7.39 -7.22 0.07
C PHE A 33 7.29 -6.59 -1.33
N GLN A 34 6.66 -5.41 -1.48
CA GLN A 34 6.52 -4.73 -2.77
C GLN A 34 6.30 -3.22 -2.61
N GLY A 35 6.19 -2.51 -3.76
CA GLY A 35 6.01 -1.07 -3.79
C GLY A 35 7.33 -0.32 -3.54
N GLY A 36 7.24 0.93 -3.19
CA GLY A 36 8.39 1.80 -2.98
C GLY A 36 7.96 3.13 -2.36
N PRO A 37 8.63 4.25 -2.69
CA PRO A 37 8.36 5.56 -2.10
C PRO A 37 6.99 6.17 -2.48
N ASN A 38 6.21 5.51 -3.35
CA ASN A 38 4.82 5.88 -3.62
C ASN A 38 3.85 5.50 -2.49
N ALA A 39 4.24 4.62 -1.56
CA ALA A 39 3.48 4.31 -0.36
C ALA A 39 3.59 5.45 0.68
N GLY A 40 2.57 5.57 1.52
CA GLY A 40 2.55 6.49 2.66
C GLY A 40 1.82 5.84 3.83
N HIS A 41 2.56 5.08 4.64
CA HIS A 41 2.01 4.41 5.83
C HIS A 41 2.05 5.38 7.01
N THR A 42 0.87 5.84 7.40
CA THR A 42 0.71 6.77 8.52
C THR A 42 0.49 5.99 9.81
N LEU A 43 1.31 6.30 10.80
CA LEU A 43 1.17 5.83 12.18
C LEU A 43 0.92 7.04 13.09
N VAL A 44 0.01 6.87 14.06
CA VAL A 44 -0.28 7.89 15.06
C VAL A 44 -0.16 7.27 16.44
N PHE A 45 0.77 7.77 17.24
CA PHE A 45 0.96 7.36 18.62
C PHE A 45 1.68 8.47 19.41
N ASN A 46 1.44 8.52 20.71
CA ASN A 46 1.99 9.56 21.60
C ASN A 46 1.72 10.99 21.11
N GLY A 47 0.55 11.22 20.47
CA GLY A 47 0.16 12.52 19.93
C GLY A 47 0.96 12.97 18.71
N LYS A 48 1.79 12.11 18.11
CA LYS A 48 2.61 12.43 16.93
C LYS A 48 2.21 11.56 15.73
N LYS A 49 2.28 12.18 14.56
CA LYS A 49 2.05 11.52 13.27
C LYS A 49 3.40 11.20 12.61
N HIS A 50 3.57 9.94 12.23
CA HIS A 50 4.73 9.43 11.52
C HIS A 50 4.28 8.91 10.15
N VAL A 51 5.04 9.21 9.09
CA VAL A 51 4.76 8.74 7.75
C VAL A 51 5.98 8.00 7.23
N LEU A 52 5.81 6.71 6.95
CA LEU A 52 6.82 5.84 6.36
C LEU A 52 6.46 5.56 4.90
N HIS A 53 7.48 5.50 4.04
CA HIS A 53 7.31 5.21 2.62
C HIS A 53 7.80 3.81 2.26
N THR A 54 9.06 3.50 2.57
CA THR A 54 9.73 2.25 2.20
C THR A 54 10.05 1.40 3.42
N ILE A 55 10.37 2.04 4.55
CA ILE A 55 10.71 1.37 5.80
C ILE A 55 9.47 0.67 6.37
N PRO A 56 9.59 -0.59 6.87
CA PRO A 56 8.47 -1.30 7.48
C PRO A 56 7.92 -0.58 8.73
N SER A 57 6.60 -0.70 8.96
CA SER A 57 5.89 -0.02 10.04
C SER A 57 6.26 -0.50 11.44
N GLY A 58 6.97 -1.63 11.56
CA GLY A 58 7.49 -2.16 12.83
C GLY A 58 8.71 -1.43 13.37
N ILE A 59 9.27 -0.45 12.66
CA ILE A 59 10.55 0.20 12.98
C ILE A 59 10.54 0.93 14.34
N PHE A 60 9.38 1.28 14.86
CA PHE A 60 9.23 1.96 16.16
C PHE A 60 9.11 1.00 17.35
N HIS A 61 9.23 -0.31 17.11
CA HIS A 61 9.16 -1.34 18.16
C HIS A 61 10.54 -1.96 18.40
N ASP A 62 10.99 -1.90 19.64
CA ASP A 62 12.27 -2.48 20.03
C ASP A 62 12.29 -4.01 19.88
N GLY A 63 13.46 -4.55 19.54
CA GLY A 63 13.68 -5.98 19.42
C GLY A 63 13.04 -6.65 18.20
N LYS A 64 12.46 -5.87 17.28
CA LYS A 64 11.88 -6.37 16.02
C LYS A 64 12.87 -6.20 14.87
N THR A 65 12.85 -7.14 13.92
CA THR A 65 13.58 -6.97 12.66
C THR A 65 12.66 -6.39 11.60
N ASN A 66 13.14 -5.39 10.87
CA ASN A 66 12.42 -4.70 9.81
C ASN A 66 13.12 -4.99 8.48
N LEU A 67 12.48 -5.80 7.63
CA LEU A 67 13.05 -6.24 6.36
C LEU A 67 12.44 -5.48 5.18
N VAL A 68 13.30 -4.85 4.38
CA VAL A 68 12.94 -4.38 3.04
C VAL A 68 13.24 -5.50 2.05
N GLY A 69 12.18 -6.15 1.56
CA GLY A 69 12.26 -7.36 0.72
C GLY A 69 12.66 -7.08 -0.73
N ASN A 70 12.93 -8.14 -1.47
CA ASN A 70 13.42 -8.09 -2.86
C ASN A 70 12.39 -7.54 -3.88
N GLY A 71 11.10 -7.55 -3.53
CA GLY A 71 10.07 -6.98 -4.39
C GLY A 71 9.94 -5.46 -4.28
N VAL A 72 10.56 -4.84 -3.27
CA VAL A 72 10.55 -3.39 -3.06
C VAL A 72 11.50 -2.69 -4.04
N VAL A 73 11.13 -1.48 -4.47
CA VAL A 73 12.00 -0.57 -5.22
C VAL A 73 12.35 0.63 -4.32
N ILE A 74 13.64 0.91 -4.17
CA ILE A 74 14.17 1.87 -3.20
C ILE A 74 14.67 3.12 -3.92
N ASP A 75 14.08 4.29 -3.63
CA ASP A 75 14.70 5.58 -3.96
C ASP A 75 15.68 5.96 -2.83
N PRO A 76 16.97 5.97 -3.06
CA PRO A 76 17.96 6.20 -2.00
C PRO A 76 17.83 7.57 -1.32
N VAL A 77 17.41 8.59 -2.06
CA VAL A 77 17.26 9.96 -1.54
C VAL A 77 16.06 10.03 -0.58
N ILE A 78 14.92 9.47 -0.99
CA ILE A 78 13.73 9.41 -0.15
C ILE A 78 13.98 8.52 1.07
N PHE A 79 14.64 7.38 0.86
CA PHE A 79 14.98 6.44 1.93
C PHE A 79 15.90 7.07 2.98
N LYS A 80 16.95 7.80 2.53
CA LYS A 80 17.79 8.59 3.44
C LYS A 80 16.96 9.59 4.24
N GLY A 81 16.03 10.29 3.60
CA GLY A 81 15.14 11.24 4.30
C GLY A 81 14.22 10.57 5.34
N GLU A 82 13.86 9.29 5.15
CA GLU A 82 13.17 8.51 6.19
C GLU A 82 14.11 8.19 7.37
N LEU A 83 15.35 7.77 7.09
CA LEU A 83 16.35 7.48 8.10
C LEU A 83 16.70 8.72 8.94
N ASP A 84 16.88 9.88 8.30
CA ASP A 84 17.15 11.16 8.98
C ASP A 84 16.02 11.50 9.97
N LYS A 85 14.76 11.24 9.60
CA LYS A 85 13.60 11.46 10.49
C LYS A 85 13.57 10.48 11.66
N LEU A 86 13.98 9.23 11.46
CA LEU A 86 14.10 8.23 12.53
C LEU A 86 15.20 8.60 13.50
N GLU A 87 16.36 9.04 13.01
CA GLU A 87 17.46 9.53 13.85
C GLU A 87 17.04 10.73 14.71
N ALA A 88 16.33 11.70 14.12
CA ALA A 88 15.81 12.87 14.84
C ALA A 88 14.81 12.49 15.96
N GLN A 89 14.26 11.28 15.91
CA GLN A 89 13.37 10.71 16.92
C GLN A 89 14.06 9.73 17.87
N ASN A 90 15.39 9.59 17.78
CA ASN A 90 16.20 8.65 18.54
C ASN A 90 15.83 7.17 18.32
N VAL A 91 15.34 6.80 17.14
CA VAL A 91 15.08 5.41 16.75
C VAL A 91 16.38 4.78 16.25
N ASP A 92 16.87 3.75 16.95
CA ASP A 92 18.07 2.99 16.56
C ASP A 92 17.74 1.95 15.48
N TYR A 93 17.53 2.44 14.25
CA TYR A 93 17.18 1.58 13.11
C TYR A 93 18.33 0.67 12.63
N ARG A 94 19.61 1.03 12.91
CA ARG A 94 20.77 0.29 12.40
C ARG A 94 20.84 -1.15 12.90
N LYS A 95 20.26 -1.42 14.08
CA LYS A 95 20.19 -2.78 14.65
C LYS A 95 19.03 -3.60 14.12
N SER A 96 17.96 -2.92 13.67
CA SER A 96 16.69 -3.54 13.37
C SER A 96 16.37 -3.59 11.86
N LEU A 97 16.95 -2.69 11.06
CA LEU A 97 16.65 -2.56 9.63
C LEU A 97 17.62 -3.37 8.78
N VAL A 98 17.08 -4.26 7.96
CA VAL A 98 17.84 -5.07 6.99
C VAL A 98 17.24 -4.95 5.60
N ILE A 99 18.08 -5.01 4.57
CA ILE A 99 17.67 -4.78 3.18
C ILE A 99 18.09 -5.97 2.32
N SER A 100 17.16 -6.45 1.50
CA SER A 100 17.44 -7.50 0.52
C SER A 100 18.43 -7.02 -0.53
N ARG A 101 19.51 -7.78 -0.78
CA ARG A 101 20.41 -7.57 -1.90
C ARG A 101 19.70 -7.54 -3.24
N LYS A 102 18.57 -8.23 -3.36
CA LYS A 102 17.79 -8.33 -4.61
C LYS A 102 16.77 -7.21 -4.79
N ALA A 103 16.58 -6.30 -3.83
CA ALA A 103 15.76 -5.10 -4.01
C ALA A 103 16.36 -4.20 -5.09
N HIS A 104 15.50 -3.54 -5.89
CA HIS A 104 15.94 -2.67 -6.98
C HIS A 104 16.07 -1.22 -6.53
N ILE A 105 17.00 -0.51 -7.16
CA ILE A 105 17.28 0.90 -6.89
C ILE A 105 16.58 1.77 -7.93
N ILE A 106 15.86 2.78 -7.47
CA ILE A 106 15.30 3.83 -8.33
C ILE A 106 16.40 4.84 -8.59
N LEU A 107 16.81 5.00 -9.84
CA LEU A 107 17.77 6.00 -10.28
C LEU A 107 17.08 7.36 -10.46
N PRO A 108 17.82 8.49 -10.42
CA PRO A 108 17.27 9.78 -10.81
C PRO A 108 16.61 9.76 -12.19
N THR A 109 17.23 9.07 -13.14
CA THR A 109 16.74 8.92 -14.51
C THR A 109 15.42 8.11 -14.61
N HIS A 110 15.12 7.19 -13.69
CA HIS A 110 13.82 6.55 -13.61
C HIS A 110 12.70 7.56 -13.32
N ARG A 111 12.95 8.53 -12.42
CA ARG A 111 11.96 9.58 -12.09
C ARG A 111 11.74 10.51 -13.28
N LEU A 112 12.80 10.87 -14.00
CA LEU A 112 12.72 11.68 -15.21
C LEU A 112 11.97 10.92 -16.32
N LEU A 113 12.25 9.65 -16.50
CA LEU A 113 11.55 8.80 -17.47
C LEU A 113 10.05 8.65 -17.15
N ASP A 114 9.69 8.53 -15.87
CA ASP A 114 8.30 8.51 -15.40
C ASP A 114 7.60 9.85 -15.76
N ALA A 115 8.27 10.97 -15.49
CA ALA A 115 7.76 12.30 -15.83
C ALA A 115 7.59 12.49 -17.35
N ALA A 116 8.58 12.07 -18.16
CA ALA A 116 8.53 12.15 -19.63
C ALA A 116 7.39 11.31 -20.20
N SER A 117 7.30 10.06 -19.77
CA SER A 117 6.24 9.13 -20.18
C SER A 117 4.85 9.67 -19.83
N GLU A 118 4.69 10.19 -18.61
CA GLU A 118 3.40 10.71 -18.18
C GLU A 118 3.04 12.01 -18.94
N ALA A 119 4.01 12.90 -19.18
CA ALA A 119 3.81 14.12 -19.95
C ALA A 119 3.40 13.82 -21.41
N SER A 120 4.03 12.82 -22.04
CA SER A 120 3.76 12.45 -23.45
C SER A 120 2.34 11.92 -23.67
N LYS A 121 1.66 11.41 -22.64
CA LYS A 121 0.29 10.87 -22.72
C LYS A 121 -0.80 11.94 -22.84
N GLY A 122 -0.49 13.21 -22.58
CA GLY A 122 -1.46 14.31 -22.67
C GLY A 122 -2.71 14.06 -21.81
N LYS A 123 -3.89 13.94 -22.45
CA LYS A 123 -5.16 13.67 -21.76
C LYS A 123 -5.28 12.23 -21.24
N ALA A 124 -4.50 11.29 -21.75
CA ALA A 124 -4.51 9.87 -21.34
C ALA A 124 -3.58 9.58 -20.16
N LYS A 125 -3.22 10.58 -19.35
CA LYS A 125 -2.41 10.43 -18.16
C LYS A 125 -3.04 9.43 -17.19
N ILE A 126 -2.21 8.53 -16.66
CA ILE A 126 -2.60 7.55 -15.65
C ILE A 126 -2.69 8.21 -14.25
N GLY A 127 -1.96 9.31 -14.05
CA GLY A 127 -1.85 9.99 -12.76
C GLY A 127 -0.73 9.43 -11.90
N SER A 128 0.42 9.13 -12.52
CA SER A 128 1.64 8.66 -11.82
C SER A 128 2.01 9.56 -10.65
N THR A 129 2.66 8.99 -9.64
CA THR A 129 3.25 9.74 -8.52
C THR A 129 4.57 10.40 -8.87
N LEU A 130 5.09 10.18 -10.07
CA LEU A 130 6.38 10.67 -10.59
C LEU A 130 7.58 10.26 -9.69
N LYS A 131 7.48 9.10 -9.06
CA LYS A 131 8.51 8.51 -8.20
C LYS A 131 9.39 7.48 -8.90
N GLY A 132 9.22 7.30 -10.22
CA GLY A 132 9.99 6.34 -11.00
C GLY A 132 9.63 4.87 -10.77
N ILE A 133 8.46 4.60 -10.16
CA ILE A 133 8.05 3.22 -9.81
C ILE A 133 7.89 2.38 -11.06
N GLY A 134 7.09 2.84 -12.03
CA GLY A 134 6.84 2.14 -13.29
C GLY A 134 8.12 1.81 -14.05
N PRO A 135 8.95 2.80 -14.39
CA PRO A 135 10.23 2.56 -15.06
C PRO A 135 11.17 1.61 -14.32
N THR A 136 11.22 1.65 -12.99
CA THR A 136 12.07 0.72 -12.21
C THR A 136 11.55 -0.72 -12.30
N TYR A 137 10.23 -0.96 -12.21
CA TYR A 137 9.67 -2.29 -12.43
C TYR A 137 9.80 -2.76 -13.88
N MET A 138 9.73 -1.84 -14.86
CA MET A 138 10.03 -2.14 -16.26
C MET A 138 11.45 -2.68 -16.42
N ASP A 139 12.44 -2.04 -15.82
CA ASP A 139 13.82 -2.49 -15.86
C ASP A 139 14.06 -3.76 -15.05
N LYS A 140 13.38 -3.94 -13.93
CA LYS A 140 13.39 -5.21 -13.18
C LYS A 140 12.96 -6.37 -14.08
N THR A 141 11.81 -6.24 -14.75
CA THR A 141 11.27 -7.27 -15.64
C THR A 141 12.09 -7.40 -16.92
N GLY A 142 12.60 -6.28 -17.44
CA GLY A 142 13.53 -6.22 -18.58
C GLY A 142 14.95 -6.72 -18.28
N ARG A 143 15.28 -7.06 -17.04
CA ARG A 143 16.59 -7.57 -16.58
C ARG A 143 17.73 -6.57 -16.75
N ASN A 144 17.43 -5.27 -16.63
CA ASN A 144 18.40 -4.18 -16.76
C ASN A 144 18.64 -3.44 -15.42
N GLY A 145 17.73 -3.63 -14.44
CA GLY A 145 17.71 -2.85 -13.22
C GLY A 145 18.94 -3.05 -12.33
N LEU A 146 19.34 -1.98 -11.65
CA LEU A 146 20.38 -2.00 -10.61
C LEU A 146 19.79 -2.49 -9.30
N ARG A 147 20.44 -3.47 -8.67
CA ARG A 147 20.03 -4.03 -7.37
C ARG A 147 20.89 -3.50 -6.24
N VAL A 148 20.37 -3.57 -5.02
CA VAL A 148 21.11 -3.17 -3.80
C VAL A 148 22.41 -3.95 -3.66
N GLY A 149 22.41 -5.26 -3.93
CA GLY A 149 23.62 -6.08 -3.88
C GLY A 149 24.68 -5.71 -4.92
N ASP A 150 24.29 -5.10 -6.03
CA ASP A 150 25.27 -4.62 -7.02
C ASP A 150 26.19 -3.53 -6.46
N LEU A 151 25.72 -2.78 -5.43
CA LEU A 151 26.52 -1.76 -4.76
C LEU A 151 27.75 -2.32 -4.02
N GLU A 152 27.80 -3.63 -3.77
CA GLU A 152 28.95 -4.33 -3.18
C GLU A 152 30.02 -4.68 -4.24
N LEU A 153 29.70 -4.52 -5.54
CA LEU A 153 30.60 -4.82 -6.65
C LEU A 153 31.43 -3.59 -7.04
N SER A 154 32.64 -3.82 -7.58
CA SER A 154 33.53 -2.72 -7.98
C SER A 154 33.04 -1.96 -9.21
N ASP A 155 32.27 -2.61 -10.10
CA ASP A 155 31.77 -2.07 -11.38
C ASP A 155 30.35 -1.44 -11.28
N TRP A 156 29.80 -1.28 -10.08
CA TRP A 156 28.44 -0.80 -9.92
C TRP A 156 28.17 0.59 -10.53
N ARG A 157 29.19 1.48 -10.55
CA ARG A 157 29.07 2.81 -11.17
C ARG A 157 28.99 2.74 -12.68
N GLU A 158 29.66 1.77 -13.29
CA GLU A 158 29.60 1.50 -14.74
C GLU A 158 28.18 0.99 -15.10
N ARG A 159 27.65 0.06 -14.30
CA ARG A 159 26.26 -0.43 -14.45
C ARG A 159 25.24 0.69 -14.29
N TYR A 160 25.44 1.56 -13.28
CA TYR A 160 24.61 2.75 -13.11
C TYR A 160 24.62 3.62 -14.37
N ARG A 161 25.79 3.96 -14.91
CA ARG A 161 25.94 4.83 -16.08
C ARG A 161 25.29 4.22 -17.31
N ALA A 162 25.53 2.96 -17.59
CA ALA A 162 24.91 2.26 -18.72
C ALA A 162 23.37 2.29 -18.67
N LEU A 163 22.80 2.14 -17.47
CA LEU A 163 21.36 2.22 -17.29
C LEU A 163 20.85 3.66 -17.42
N ALA A 164 21.57 4.64 -16.88
CA ALA A 164 21.21 6.06 -16.99
C ALA A 164 21.24 6.52 -18.45
N ASP A 165 22.27 6.16 -19.23
CA ASP A 165 22.41 6.50 -20.65
C ASP A 165 21.25 5.91 -21.49
N LYS A 166 20.81 4.70 -21.17
CA LYS A 166 19.61 4.08 -21.76
C LYS A 166 18.38 4.94 -21.48
N HIS A 167 18.18 5.36 -20.24
CA HIS A 167 17.02 6.20 -19.87
C HIS A 167 17.05 7.56 -20.54
N GLU A 168 18.22 8.21 -20.60
CA GLU A 168 18.38 9.49 -21.32
C GLU A 168 17.96 9.37 -22.77
N SER A 169 18.37 8.28 -23.44
CA SER A 169 17.95 7.98 -24.82
C SER A 169 16.42 7.80 -24.93
N MET A 170 15.79 7.13 -23.97
CA MET A 170 14.34 6.93 -23.94
C MET A 170 13.60 8.24 -23.64
N ILE A 171 14.11 9.09 -22.76
CA ILE A 171 13.55 10.40 -22.45
C ILE A 171 13.58 11.29 -23.70
N ALA A 172 14.70 11.31 -24.42
CA ALA A 172 14.83 12.05 -25.67
C ALA A 172 13.81 11.59 -26.72
N PHE A 173 13.50 10.29 -26.79
CA PHE A 173 12.50 9.74 -27.71
C PHE A 173 11.09 10.27 -27.45
N TYR A 174 10.71 10.57 -26.20
CA TYR A 174 9.38 11.13 -25.90
C TYR A 174 9.18 12.55 -26.44
N ASN A 175 10.24 13.26 -26.79
CA ASN A 175 10.20 14.62 -27.35
C ASN A 175 9.31 15.58 -26.53
N VAL A 176 9.48 15.57 -25.21
CA VAL A 176 8.80 16.45 -24.25
C VAL A 176 9.83 17.28 -23.49
N GLU A 177 9.50 18.51 -23.19
CA GLU A 177 10.34 19.36 -22.35
C GLU A 177 10.15 18.98 -20.87
N ILE A 178 11.27 18.64 -20.21
CA ILE A 178 11.34 18.42 -18.79
C ILE A 178 12.53 19.22 -18.28
N GLU A 179 12.25 20.14 -17.36
CA GLU A 179 13.31 20.90 -16.69
C GLU A 179 13.93 20.05 -15.57
N TYR A 180 15.24 19.78 -15.67
CA TYR A 180 15.99 19.09 -14.63
C TYR A 180 17.49 19.39 -14.73
N ASN A 181 18.16 19.29 -13.60
CA ASN A 181 19.61 19.26 -13.52
C ASN A 181 20.06 17.87 -13.09
N LEU A 182 20.44 17.03 -14.06
CA LEU A 182 20.84 15.65 -13.78
C LEU A 182 22.06 15.58 -12.86
N ALA A 183 23.03 16.48 -13.00
CA ALA A 183 24.23 16.48 -12.18
C ALA A 183 23.92 16.74 -10.68
N GLU A 184 22.97 17.63 -10.38
CA GLU A 184 22.51 17.84 -9.00
C GLU A 184 21.76 16.63 -8.46
N LEU A 185 20.85 16.05 -9.24
CA LEU A 185 20.11 14.84 -8.85
C LEU A 185 21.05 13.65 -8.59
N GLU A 186 22.07 13.47 -9.44
CA GLU A 186 23.10 12.45 -9.26
C GLU A 186 23.96 12.71 -8.02
N ALA A 187 24.33 13.96 -7.74
CA ALA A 187 25.10 14.30 -6.55
C ALA A 187 24.36 13.95 -5.26
N GLU A 188 23.04 14.22 -5.19
CA GLU A 188 22.20 13.82 -4.06
C GLU A 188 22.03 12.30 -4.00
N PHE A 189 21.82 11.66 -5.14
CA PHE A 189 21.68 10.22 -5.23
C PHE A 189 22.92 9.49 -4.72
N PHE A 190 24.13 9.88 -5.15
CA PHE A 190 25.36 9.22 -4.70
C PHE A 190 25.62 9.41 -3.22
N LYS A 191 25.33 10.58 -2.64
CA LYS A 191 25.38 10.79 -1.19
C LYS A 191 24.41 9.85 -0.46
N ALA A 192 23.23 9.67 -1.00
CA ALA A 192 22.24 8.76 -0.41
C ALA A 192 22.63 7.27 -0.58
N ILE A 193 23.29 6.91 -1.67
CA ILE A 193 23.88 5.56 -1.86
C ILE A 193 24.94 5.28 -0.79
N ASP A 194 25.76 6.24 -0.42
CA ASP A 194 26.76 6.02 0.64
C ASP A 194 26.09 5.73 2.00
N VAL A 195 24.98 6.39 2.30
CA VAL A 195 24.15 6.08 3.48
C VAL A 195 23.54 4.68 3.36
N LEU A 196 22.97 4.34 2.20
CA LEU A 196 22.37 3.02 1.96
C LEU A 196 23.39 1.90 2.15
N LYS A 197 24.62 2.07 1.65
CA LYS A 197 25.75 1.12 1.82
C LYS A 197 26.19 0.93 3.26
N SER A 198 25.87 1.84 4.18
CA SER A 198 26.17 1.68 5.60
C SER A 198 25.19 0.74 6.34
N LEU A 199 24.11 0.33 5.67
CA LEU A 199 23.11 -0.57 6.24
C LEU A 199 23.44 -2.03 5.97
N LYS A 200 22.75 -2.93 6.68
CA LYS A 200 22.95 -4.37 6.55
C LYS A 200 22.19 -4.93 5.35
N PHE A 201 22.92 -5.41 4.34
CA PHE A 201 22.37 -6.14 3.20
C PHE A 201 22.35 -7.64 3.48
N ILE A 202 21.26 -8.29 3.10
CA ILE A 202 21.03 -9.73 3.34
C ILE A 202 20.45 -10.42 2.11
N ASP A 203 20.59 -11.73 2.06
CA ASP A 203 19.85 -12.61 1.17
C ASP A 203 18.51 -12.94 1.82
N SER A 204 17.48 -12.20 1.45
CA SER A 204 16.19 -12.14 2.18
C SER A 204 15.47 -13.48 2.24
N GLU A 205 15.53 -14.27 1.18
CA GLU A 205 14.92 -15.60 1.11
C GLU A 205 15.57 -16.58 2.09
N GLU A 206 16.90 -16.56 2.21
CA GLU A 206 17.62 -17.39 3.18
C GLU A 206 17.36 -16.90 4.61
N PHE A 207 17.37 -15.58 4.81
CA PHE A 207 17.06 -14.99 6.11
C PHE A 207 15.68 -15.40 6.61
N ILE A 208 14.63 -15.31 5.78
CA ILE A 208 13.26 -15.72 6.11
C ILE A 208 13.20 -17.23 6.38
N TYR A 209 13.84 -18.04 5.54
CA TYR A 209 13.87 -19.49 5.72
C TYR A 209 14.49 -19.88 7.07
N GLN A 210 15.60 -19.26 7.48
CA GLN A 210 16.24 -19.51 8.76
C GLN A 210 15.39 -19.01 9.94
N ALA A 211 14.73 -17.85 9.78
CA ALA A 211 13.79 -17.34 10.79
C ALA A 211 12.61 -18.30 11.01
N GLN A 212 12.00 -18.81 9.94
CA GLN A 212 10.94 -19.80 10.01
C GLN A 212 11.39 -21.10 10.71
N LYS A 213 12.61 -21.58 10.45
CA LYS A 213 13.19 -22.75 11.13
C LYS A 213 13.39 -22.53 12.62
N LYS A 214 13.70 -21.31 13.04
CA LYS A 214 13.84 -20.93 14.46
C LYS A 214 12.48 -20.72 15.14
N GLY A 215 11.37 -20.80 14.42
CA GLY A 215 10.05 -20.54 14.95
C GLY A 215 9.72 -19.06 15.12
N GLU A 216 10.46 -18.16 14.46
CA GLU A 216 10.18 -16.72 14.47
C GLU A 216 8.92 -16.41 13.66
N THR A 217 8.09 -15.51 14.16
CA THR A 217 6.85 -15.05 13.52
C THR A 217 7.13 -13.89 12.57
N ILE A 218 6.53 -13.95 11.38
CA ILE A 218 6.79 -12.97 10.30
C ILE A 218 5.48 -12.38 9.80
N LEU A 219 5.38 -11.05 9.77
CA LEU A 219 4.28 -10.31 9.13
C LEU A 219 4.79 -9.63 7.87
N ALA A 220 4.23 -10.01 6.73
CA ALA A 220 4.50 -9.36 5.45
C ALA A 220 3.54 -8.19 5.25
N GLU A 221 4.10 -6.98 5.19
CA GLU A 221 3.40 -5.73 5.05
C GLU A 221 3.27 -5.33 3.57
N GLY A 222 2.03 -5.30 3.05
CA GLY A 222 1.73 -4.84 1.70
C GLY A 222 1.67 -3.31 1.59
N ALA A 223 1.81 -2.82 0.37
CA ALA A 223 1.62 -1.43 0.01
C ALA A 223 0.57 -1.30 -1.09
N GLN A 224 -0.01 -0.10 -1.27
CA GLN A 224 -1.15 0.14 -2.17
C GLN A 224 -2.36 -0.72 -1.76
N GLY A 225 -3.13 -1.23 -2.71
CA GLY A 225 -4.29 -2.09 -2.46
C GLY A 225 -4.53 -3.04 -3.63
N SER A 226 -5.32 -4.09 -3.42
CA SER A 226 -5.53 -5.17 -4.38
C SER A 226 -6.12 -4.70 -5.72
N LEU A 227 -6.97 -3.67 -5.68
CA LEU A 227 -7.54 -3.08 -6.90
C LEU A 227 -6.55 -2.19 -7.67
N LEU A 228 -5.33 -2.00 -7.16
CA LEU A 228 -4.18 -1.38 -7.83
C LEU A 228 -3.13 -2.39 -8.29
N ASP A 229 -3.37 -3.70 -8.15
CA ASP A 229 -2.44 -4.75 -8.60
C ASP A 229 -2.24 -4.68 -10.11
N ILE A 230 -1.00 -4.93 -10.57
CA ILE A 230 -0.65 -4.86 -12.00
C ILE A 230 -1.43 -5.86 -12.86
N ASP A 231 -1.75 -7.03 -12.33
CA ASP A 231 -2.44 -8.11 -13.05
C ASP A 231 -3.94 -8.13 -12.77
N PHE A 232 -4.36 -7.92 -11.52
CA PHE A 232 -5.73 -8.10 -11.04
C PHE A 232 -6.46 -6.79 -10.71
N GLY A 233 -5.79 -5.66 -10.79
CA GLY A 233 -6.36 -4.35 -10.53
C GLY A 233 -7.13 -3.77 -11.72
N THR A 234 -7.58 -2.52 -11.56
CA THR A 234 -8.34 -1.76 -12.57
C THR A 234 -7.43 -1.18 -13.65
N TYR A 235 -6.77 -2.07 -14.40
CA TYR A 235 -5.84 -1.69 -15.48
C TYR A 235 -6.48 -0.74 -16.50
N PRO A 236 -5.79 0.32 -17.00
CA PRO A 236 -4.38 0.64 -16.77
C PRO A 236 -4.11 1.52 -15.53
N PHE A 237 -5.13 1.83 -14.73
CA PHE A 237 -5.03 2.71 -13.56
C PHE A 237 -4.61 1.91 -12.31
N VAL A 238 -3.41 1.35 -12.37
CA VAL A 238 -2.81 0.44 -11.38
C VAL A 238 -1.38 0.86 -11.05
N THR A 239 -0.80 0.27 -10.00
CA THR A 239 0.65 0.34 -9.75
C THR A 239 1.38 -0.74 -10.56
N SER A 240 2.68 -0.60 -10.71
CA SER A 240 3.50 -1.55 -11.50
C SER A 240 4.00 -2.75 -10.67
N SER A 241 3.42 -3.00 -9.52
CA SER A 241 3.81 -4.11 -8.64
C SER A 241 2.63 -5.04 -8.33
N ASN A 242 2.93 -6.28 -7.93
CA ASN A 242 1.93 -7.21 -7.44
C ASN A 242 1.61 -6.91 -5.99
N THR A 243 0.41 -6.38 -5.75
CA THR A 243 -0.09 -5.97 -4.43
C THR A 243 -0.89 -7.06 -3.73
N THR A 244 -1.16 -8.16 -4.44
CA THR A 244 -1.89 -9.34 -3.94
C THR A 244 -0.99 -10.26 -3.11
N ALA A 245 -1.60 -11.26 -2.47
CA ALA A 245 -0.90 -12.26 -1.64
C ALA A 245 0.23 -12.97 -2.41
N ALA A 246 0.04 -13.25 -3.71
CA ALA A 246 1.07 -13.83 -4.57
C ALA A 246 2.33 -12.94 -4.67
N GLY A 247 2.17 -11.63 -4.56
CA GLY A 247 3.28 -10.67 -4.53
C GLY A 247 4.20 -10.84 -3.33
N ALA A 248 3.70 -11.32 -2.19
CA ALA A 248 4.53 -11.61 -1.03
C ALA A 248 5.43 -12.83 -1.29
N CYS A 249 4.94 -13.85 -1.98
CA CYS A 249 5.75 -15.01 -2.35
C CYS A 249 6.97 -14.61 -3.20
N THR A 250 6.74 -13.83 -4.24
CA THR A 250 7.83 -13.37 -5.12
C THR A 250 8.68 -12.26 -4.51
N GLY A 251 8.06 -11.39 -3.69
CA GLY A 251 8.70 -10.21 -3.10
C GLY A 251 9.55 -10.50 -1.85
N LEU A 252 9.41 -11.69 -1.26
CA LEU A 252 10.21 -12.14 -0.10
C LEU A 252 10.95 -13.45 -0.36
N GLY A 253 10.61 -14.18 -1.43
CA GLY A 253 11.13 -15.51 -1.70
C GLY A 253 10.52 -16.58 -0.79
N VAL A 254 9.22 -16.46 -0.49
CA VAL A 254 8.46 -17.40 0.36
C VAL A 254 7.67 -18.36 -0.52
N ALA A 255 7.69 -19.65 -0.21
CA ALA A 255 6.89 -20.63 -0.94
C ALA A 255 5.38 -20.43 -0.68
N PRO A 256 4.51 -20.61 -1.68
CA PRO A 256 3.06 -20.36 -1.51
C PRO A 256 2.41 -21.13 -0.37
N ASN A 257 2.85 -22.37 -0.12
CA ASN A 257 2.36 -23.21 0.99
C ASN A 257 2.90 -22.82 2.37
N GLN A 258 3.71 -21.77 2.46
CA GLN A 258 4.22 -21.18 3.69
C GLN A 258 3.52 -19.88 4.06
N ILE A 259 2.53 -19.47 3.26
CA ILE A 259 1.64 -18.37 3.63
C ILE A 259 0.67 -18.87 4.70
N GLY A 260 0.56 -18.09 5.79
CA GLY A 260 -0.36 -18.34 6.90
C GLY A 260 -1.65 -17.53 6.77
N GLU A 261 -1.93 -16.73 7.80
CA GLU A 261 -3.10 -15.83 7.80
C GLU A 261 -2.95 -14.72 6.74
N VAL A 262 -4.04 -14.41 6.08
CA VAL A 262 -4.12 -13.29 5.13
C VAL A 262 -5.09 -12.26 5.67
N PHE A 263 -4.56 -11.23 6.30
CA PHE A 263 -5.30 -10.11 6.86
C PHE A 263 -5.65 -9.11 5.76
N GLY A 264 -6.93 -8.95 5.50
CA GLY A 264 -7.45 -8.00 4.52
C GLY A 264 -7.93 -6.71 5.19
N ILE A 265 -7.34 -5.56 4.85
CA ILE A 265 -7.75 -4.26 5.37
C ILE A 265 -8.61 -3.53 4.37
N PHE A 266 -9.75 -3.01 4.82
CA PHE A 266 -10.65 -2.16 4.04
C PHE A 266 -11.21 -1.03 4.91
N LYS A 267 -11.63 0.07 4.29
CA LYS A 267 -12.39 1.13 4.95
C LYS A 267 -13.87 0.78 4.97
N ALA A 268 -14.60 1.23 5.97
CA ALA A 268 -16.07 1.10 6.03
C ALA A 268 -16.79 1.78 4.86
N TYR A 269 -16.07 2.53 4.04
CA TYR A 269 -16.48 3.15 2.77
C TYR A 269 -15.34 2.99 1.75
N THR A 270 -15.49 3.52 0.55
CA THR A 270 -14.46 3.38 -0.49
C THR A 270 -13.80 4.71 -0.81
N THR A 271 -12.49 4.70 -1.05
CA THR A 271 -11.75 5.87 -1.55
C THR A 271 -10.82 5.51 -2.68
N ARG A 272 -10.56 6.47 -3.58
CA ARG A 272 -9.60 6.34 -4.66
C ARG A 272 -8.84 7.64 -4.89
N VAL A 273 -7.53 7.54 -5.16
CA VAL A 273 -6.68 8.66 -5.61
C VAL A 273 -6.46 8.56 -7.12
N GLY A 274 -6.53 9.69 -7.81
CA GLY A 274 -6.24 9.76 -9.24
C GLY A 274 -7.35 9.24 -10.14
N SER A 275 -6.99 8.96 -11.38
CA SER A 275 -7.92 8.54 -12.43
C SER A 275 -8.32 7.08 -12.31
N GLY A 276 -9.27 6.67 -13.15
CA GLY A 276 -9.75 5.29 -13.25
C GLY A 276 -11.15 5.08 -12.68
N PRO A 277 -11.73 3.90 -12.88
CA PRO A 277 -13.11 3.62 -12.53
C PRO A 277 -13.34 3.60 -11.03
N PHE A 278 -14.50 4.09 -10.62
CA PHE A 278 -14.96 4.09 -9.23
C PHE A 278 -16.50 4.03 -9.21
N PRO A 279 -17.09 2.82 -9.30
CA PRO A 279 -18.53 2.67 -9.50
C PRO A 279 -19.39 3.32 -8.43
N THR A 280 -18.94 3.35 -7.18
CA THR A 280 -19.67 3.88 -6.03
C THR A 280 -19.30 5.32 -5.67
N GLU A 281 -18.57 6.03 -6.53
CA GLU A 281 -18.16 7.42 -6.28
C GLU A 281 -19.34 8.34 -6.05
N LEU A 282 -19.21 9.25 -5.09
CA LEU A 282 -20.24 10.23 -4.72
C LEU A 282 -19.77 11.64 -5.08
N PHE A 283 -20.72 12.41 -5.64
CA PHE A 283 -20.54 13.83 -6.00
C PHE A 283 -21.46 14.76 -5.23
N ASP A 284 -22.10 14.22 -4.17
CA ASP A 284 -23.07 14.90 -3.32
C ASP A 284 -22.49 15.24 -1.93
N GLU A 285 -23.35 15.70 -1.02
CA GLU A 285 -22.97 16.07 0.36
C GLU A 285 -22.48 14.87 1.19
N ASP A 286 -22.94 13.64 0.88
CA ASP A 286 -22.46 12.44 1.56
C ASP A 286 -20.98 12.21 1.24
N GLY A 287 -20.60 12.31 -0.04
CA GLY A 287 -19.20 12.22 -0.48
C GLY A 287 -18.33 13.34 0.10
N ALA A 288 -18.84 14.58 0.12
CA ALA A 288 -18.15 15.72 0.70
C ALA A 288 -17.94 15.53 2.22
N THR A 289 -18.92 15.00 2.92
CA THR A 289 -18.85 14.71 4.36
C THR A 289 -17.83 13.62 4.65
N MET A 290 -17.84 12.50 3.92
CA MET A 290 -16.81 11.44 4.04
C MET A 290 -15.41 12.01 3.85
N SER A 291 -15.21 12.84 2.81
CA SER A 291 -13.90 13.45 2.51
C SER A 291 -13.43 14.36 3.66
N ARG A 292 -14.31 15.21 4.17
CA ARG A 292 -14.02 16.19 5.23
C ARG A 292 -13.75 15.50 6.57
N VAL A 293 -14.68 14.64 7.03
CA VAL A 293 -14.56 13.93 8.32
C VAL A 293 -13.41 12.94 8.28
N GLY A 294 -13.29 12.20 7.17
CA GLY A 294 -12.22 11.23 6.97
C GLY A 294 -10.84 11.85 6.74
N ASN A 295 -10.75 13.18 6.56
CA ASN A 295 -9.50 13.86 6.14
C ASN A 295 -8.85 13.14 4.95
N GLU A 296 -9.64 12.96 3.88
CA GLU A 296 -9.27 12.12 2.75
C GLU A 296 -8.34 12.84 1.77
N PHE A 297 -7.05 12.95 2.18
CA PHE A 297 -5.96 13.45 1.36
C PHE A 297 -4.81 12.45 1.35
N GLY A 298 -4.14 12.31 0.21
CA GLY A 298 -3.01 11.39 0.05
C GLY A 298 -1.83 11.77 0.94
N ALA A 299 -1.36 10.85 1.78
CA ALA A 299 -0.27 11.11 2.73
C ALA A 299 1.05 11.53 2.06
N THR A 300 1.29 11.06 0.83
CA THR A 300 2.51 11.33 0.06
C THR A 300 2.38 12.51 -0.89
N THR A 301 1.24 12.65 -1.55
CA THR A 301 1.05 13.65 -2.64
C THR A 301 0.16 14.81 -2.25
N GLY A 302 -0.54 14.74 -1.11
CA GLY A 302 -1.54 15.73 -0.70
C GLY A 302 -2.78 15.80 -1.60
N ARG A 303 -2.88 14.96 -2.64
CA ARG A 303 -4.03 14.96 -3.56
C ARG A 303 -5.31 14.54 -2.82
N PRO A 304 -6.47 15.18 -3.10
CA PRO A 304 -7.74 14.75 -2.53
C PRO A 304 -8.09 13.33 -3.02
N ARG A 305 -8.68 12.55 -2.13
CA ARG A 305 -9.24 11.24 -2.47
C ARG A 305 -10.70 11.42 -2.85
N ARG A 306 -11.09 10.76 -3.92
CA ARG A 306 -12.48 10.55 -4.32
C ARG A 306 -13.10 9.62 -3.28
N CYS A 307 -14.35 9.89 -2.86
CA CYS A 307 -15.05 9.12 -1.82
C CYS A 307 -16.33 8.52 -2.39
N GLY A 308 -16.73 7.38 -1.85
CA GLY A 308 -17.95 6.70 -2.25
C GLY A 308 -18.39 5.64 -1.23
N TRP A 309 -19.61 5.15 -1.39
CA TRP A 309 -20.12 4.07 -0.56
C TRP A 309 -19.29 2.79 -0.70
N LEU A 310 -19.37 1.91 0.30
CA LEU A 310 -18.64 0.64 0.26
C LEU A 310 -19.04 -0.17 -0.97
N ASP A 311 -18.05 -0.55 -1.77
CA ASP A 311 -18.21 -1.42 -2.92
C ASP A 311 -17.91 -2.87 -2.52
N LEU A 312 -18.98 -3.60 -2.19
CA LEU A 312 -18.87 -4.97 -1.71
C LEU A 312 -18.54 -5.95 -2.87
N VAL A 313 -18.92 -5.62 -4.11
CA VAL A 313 -18.55 -6.44 -5.28
C VAL A 313 -17.03 -6.42 -5.48
N ALA A 314 -16.44 -5.22 -5.43
CA ALA A 314 -14.99 -5.06 -5.52
C ALA A 314 -14.27 -5.68 -4.32
N LEU A 315 -14.83 -5.53 -3.10
CA LEU A 315 -14.24 -6.09 -1.89
C LEU A 315 -14.27 -7.62 -1.90
N ARG A 316 -15.37 -8.23 -2.31
CA ARG A 316 -15.51 -9.70 -2.47
C ARG A 316 -14.48 -10.24 -3.46
N TYR A 317 -14.32 -9.58 -4.59
CA TYR A 317 -13.29 -9.91 -5.58
C TYR A 317 -11.88 -9.84 -4.98
N ALA A 318 -11.56 -8.78 -4.27
CA ALA A 318 -10.26 -8.63 -3.62
C ALA A 318 -10.02 -9.72 -2.54
N CYS A 319 -11.03 -10.08 -1.76
CA CYS A 319 -10.95 -11.18 -0.80
C CYS A 319 -10.66 -12.52 -1.50
N GLN A 320 -11.35 -12.80 -2.59
CA GLN A 320 -11.20 -14.03 -3.38
C GLN A 320 -9.80 -14.16 -3.97
N VAL A 321 -9.29 -13.11 -4.62
CA VAL A 321 -7.97 -13.13 -5.29
C VAL A 321 -6.84 -13.31 -4.28
N ASN A 322 -7.01 -12.80 -3.06
CA ASN A 322 -5.99 -12.86 -2.01
C ASN A 322 -6.13 -14.08 -1.09
N GLY A 323 -7.24 -14.80 -1.10
CA GLY A 323 -7.50 -15.85 -0.10
C GLY A 323 -7.55 -15.28 1.31
N VAL A 324 -8.25 -14.17 1.51
CA VAL A 324 -8.35 -13.48 2.81
C VAL A 324 -8.98 -14.39 3.85
N THR A 325 -8.34 -14.50 5.01
CA THR A 325 -8.80 -15.33 6.13
C THR A 325 -9.46 -14.50 7.24
N GLN A 326 -9.08 -13.23 7.38
CA GLN A 326 -9.61 -12.30 8.38
C GLN A 326 -9.67 -10.90 7.80
N LEU A 327 -10.70 -10.15 8.15
CA LEU A 327 -10.92 -8.78 7.73
C LEU A 327 -10.68 -7.77 8.87
N MET A 328 -10.20 -6.58 8.49
CA MET A 328 -9.96 -5.48 9.40
C MET A 328 -10.61 -4.22 8.84
N MET A 329 -11.69 -3.78 9.49
CA MET A 329 -12.47 -2.62 9.07
C MET A 329 -11.89 -1.35 9.65
N MET A 330 -11.57 -0.42 8.78
CA MET A 330 -11.00 0.89 9.12
C MET A 330 -12.03 2.00 8.99
N LYS A 331 -11.83 3.06 9.79
CA LYS A 331 -12.59 4.31 9.66
C LYS A 331 -14.11 4.17 9.85
N GLY A 332 -14.54 3.30 10.77
CA GLY A 332 -15.94 3.26 11.18
C GLY A 332 -16.44 4.57 11.79
N ASP A 333 -15.56 5.31 12.44
CA ASP A 333 -15.78 6.64 13.02
C ASP A 333 -16.20 7.69 11.99
N VAL A 334 -15.72 7.59 10.74
CA VAL A 334 -16.05 8.56 9.67
C VAL A 334 -17.52 8.50 9.26
N LEU A 335 -18.16 7.35 9.43
CA LEU A 335 -19.58 7.16 9.10
C LEU A 335 -20.54 7.51 10.26
N SER A 336 -20.01 7.94 11.41
CA SER A 336 -20.85 8.44 12.52
C SER A 336 -21.65 9.67 12.07
N GLY A 337 -22.95 9.67 12.37
CA GLY A 337 -23.88 10.74 12.02
C GLY A 337 -24.65 10.51 10.71
N PHE A 338 -24.29 9.53 9.89
CA PHE A 338 -25.13 9.11 8.77
C PHE A 338 -26.33 8.31 9.28
N LYS A 339 -27.54 8.68 8.85
CA LYS A 339 -28.78 7.96 9.23
C LYS A 339 -28.91 6.63 8.52
N THR A 340 -28.53 6.60 7.26
CA THR A 340 -28.59 5.43 6.38
C THR A 340 -27.27 5.33 5.64
N LEU A 341 -26.71 4.13 5.57
CA LEU A 341 -25.55 3.80 4.77
C LEU A 341 -25.98 2.97 3.59
N LYS A 342 -25.26 3.11 2.47
CA LYS A 342 -25.50 2.32 1.28
C LYS A 342 -24.29 1.41 1.01
N VAL A 343 -24.55 0.15 0.75
CA VAL A 343 -23.51 -0.84 0.40
C VAL A 343 -23.83 -1.36 -0.99
N CYS A 344 -22.90 -1.21 -1.93
CA CYS A 344 -23.06 -1.74 -3.27
C CYS A 344 -22.88 -3.26 -3.25
N THR A 345 -23.96 -4.00 -3.38
CA THR A 345 -23.99 -5.47 -3.31
C THR A 345 -23.91 -6.15 -4.67
N GLU A 346 -24.33 -5.45 -5.72
CA GLU A 346 -24.35 -5.90 -7.11
C GLU A 346 -24.11 -4.73 -8.07
N TYR A 347 -23.79 -5.06 -9.32
CA TYR A 347 -23.76 -4.08 -10.41
C TYR A 347 -24.83 -4.41 -11.47
N ARG A 348 -25.42 -3.38 -12.03
CA ARG A 348 -26.06 -3.47 -13.35
C ARG A 348 -25.02 -3.17 -14.42
N TYR A 349 -24.53 -4.23 -15.06
CA TYR A 349 -23.50 -4.14 -16.10
C TYR A 349 -24.12 -4.39 -17.47
N LYS A 350 -24.11 -3.37 -18.33
CA LYS A 350 -24.74 -3.45 -19.66
C LYS A 350 -26.19 -3.99 -19.62
N GLY A 351 -26.94 -3.54 -18.61
CA GLY A 351 -28.34 -3.92 -18.39
C GLY A 351 -28.55 -5.25 -17.67
N VAL A 352 -27.53 -6.02 -17.39
CA VAL A 352 -27.60 -7.31 -16.67
C VAL A 352 -27.10 -7.14 -15.24
N VAL A 353 -27.82 -7.69 -14.26
CA VAL A 353 -27.38 -7.70 -12.87
C VAL A 353 -26.31 -8.77 -12.68
N ILE A 354 -25.16 -8.37 -12.11
CA ILE A 354 -24.01 -9.23 -11.81
C ILE A 354 -23.53 -9.00 -10.38
N SER A 355 -23.02 -10.05 -9.75
CA SER A 355 -22.44 -10.02 -8.41
C SER A 355 -20.90 -10.18 -8.40
N HIS A 356 -20.29 -10.31 -9.57
CA HIS A 356 -18.83 -10.41 -9.73
C HIS A 356 -18.23 -9.14 -10.33
N PHE A 357 -16.94 -8.92 -10.06
CA PHE A 357 -16.19 -7.78 -10.57
C PHE A 357 -15.87 -7.99 -12.06
N PRO A 358 -16.38 -7.16 -12.99
CA PRO A 358 -16.20 -7.38 -14.41
C PRO A 358 -14.81 -6.96 -14.90
N TYR A 359 -14.33 -7.54 -16.00
CA TYR A 359 -13.03 -7.21 -16.61
C TYR A 359 -12.91 -5.71 -16.97
N ASN A 360 -13.94 -5.14 -17.57
CA ASN A 360 -13.96 -3.73 -17.94
C ASN A 360 -15.01 -2.99 -17.12
N ILE A 361 -14.53 -2.16 -16.18
CA ILE A 361 -15.39 -1.27 -15.40
C ILE A 361 -15.43 0.07 -16.11
N ASP A 362 -16.26 0.14 -17.13
CA ASP A 362 -16.59 1.40 -17.79
C ASP A 362 -17.68 2.11 -16.97
N PRO A 363 -17.44 3.34 -16.48
CA PRO A 363 -18.45 4.11 -15.73
C PRO A 363 -19.77 4.31 -16.50
N GLU A 364 -19.73 4.30 -17.84
CA GLU A 364 -20.94 4.41 -18.67
C GLU A 364 -21.77 3.12 -18.70
N ASN A 365 -21.16 1.97 -18.35
CA ASN A 365 -21.79 0.63 -18.43
C ASN A 365 -22.03 -0.02 -17.05
N VAL A 366 -21.56 0.59 -15.98
CA VAL A 366 -21.68 0.06 -14.61
C VAL A 366 -22.54 0.98 -13.77
N GLU A 367 -23.67 0.49 -13.30
CA GLU A 367 -24.54 1.15 -12.33
C GLU A 367 -24.52 0.35 -11.02
N PRO A 368 -24.13 0.94 -9.88
CA PRO A 368 -24.12 0.25 -8.60
C PRO A 368 -25.56 0.02 -8.10
N ILE A 369 -25.82 -1.18 -7.60
CA ILE A 369 -27.08 -1.55 -6.94
C ILE A 369 -26.80 -1.61 -5.44
N TYR A 370 -27.56 -0.82 -4.66
CA TYR A 370 -27.31 -0.66 -3.26
C TYR A 370 -28.32 -1.38 -2.37
N THR A 371 -27.81 -1.97 -1.29
CA THR A 371 -28.56 -2.34 -0.12
C THR A 371 -28.41 -1.23 0.94
N GLU A 372 -29.50 -0.77 1.52
CA GLU A 372 -29.49 0.24 2.58
C GLU A 372 -29.44 -0.44 3.96
N VAL A 373 -28.60 0.10 4.84
CA VAL A 373 -28.46 -0.35 6.23
C VAL A 373 -28.53 0.86 7.16
N ALA A 374 -28.94 0.63 8.42
CA ALA A 374 -28.99 1.69 9.42
C ALA A 374 -27.59 2.23 9.74
N GLY A 375 -27.44 3.52 9.82
CA GLY A 375 -26.23 4.18 10.30
C GLY A 375 -26.22 4.33 11.82
N TRP A 376 -25.15 4.86 12.35
CA TRP A 376 -24.95 5.14 13.79
C TRP A 376 -24.62 6.61 14.02
N ALA A 377 -24.99 7.12 15.18
CA ALA A 377 -24.79 8.52 15.55
C ALA A 377 -23.69 8.72 16.62
N GLU A 378 -23.31 7.63 17.27
CA GLU A 378 -22.39 7.66 18.41
C GLU A 378 -20.97 8.04 17.97
N ASP A 379 -20.26 8.78 18.83
CA ASP A 379 -18.83 8.99 18.69
C ASP A 379 -18.10 7.70 19.10
N LEU A 380 -17.39 7.10 18.14
CA LEU A 380 -16.68 5.85 18.34
C LEU A 380 -15.27 6.04 18.91
N THR A 381 -14.75 7.27 18.91
CA THR A 381 -13.30 7.53 19.11
C THR A 381 -12.77 7.17 20.50
N GLU A 382 -13.65 7.13 21.50
CA GLU A 382 -13.31 6.73 22.88
C GLU A 382 -13.60 5.25 23.18
N MET A 383 -14.10 4.49 22.20
CA MET A 383 -14.40 3.07 22.37
C MET A 383 -13.15 2.22 22.26
N SER A 384 -13.00 1.23 23.14
CA SER A 384 -11.85 0.31 23.20
C SER A 384 -12.24 -1.17 23.29
N GLU A 385 -13.52 -1.45 23.56
CA GLU A 385 -14.04 -2.80 23.78
C GLU A 385 -15.23 -3.12 22.88
N THR A 386 -15.38 -4.38 22.52
CA THR A 386 -16.48 -4.87 21.66
C THR A 386 -17.86 -4.57 22.25
N SER A 387 -17.99 -4.61 23.58
CA SER A 387 -19.23 -4.31 24.30
C SER A 387 -19.74 -2.88 24.12
N GLN A 388 -18.87 -1.97 23.70
CA GLN A 388 -19.19 -0.55 23.49
C GLN A 388 -19.67 -0.27 22.06
N ILE A 389 -19.52 -1.23 21.13
CA ILE A 389 -19.92 -1.05 19.72
C ILE A 389 -21.43 -0.83 19.63
N PRO A 390 -21.90 0.29 19.04
CA PRO A 390 -23.32 0.55 18.84
C PRO A 390 -24.00 -0.58 18.05
N LYS A 391 -25.27 -0.85 18.37
CA LYS A 391 -26.02 -1.91 17.70
C LYS A 391 -26.00 -1.77 16.17
N ALA A 392 -26.21 -0.57 15.64
CA ALA A 392 -26.25 -0.32 14.20
C ALA A 392 -24.89 -0.62 13.54
N LEU A 393 -23.75 -0.26 14.18
CA LEU A 393 -22.42 -0.61 13.70
C LEU A 393 -22.19 -2.13 13.77
N ASN A 394 -22.65 -2.79 14.83
CA ASN A 394 -22.54 -4.25 14.93
C ASN A 394 -23.39 -4.95 13.85
N ASP A 395 -24.61 -4.50 13.62
CA ASP A 395 -25.49 -5.01 12.56
C ASP A 395 -24.83 -4.82 11.17
N TYR A 396 -24.14 -3.68 10.94
CA TYR A 396 -23.38 -3.43 9.71
C TYR A 396 -22.22 -4.43 9.55
N ILE A 397 -21.47 -4.67 10.62
CA ILE A 397 -20.36 -5.61 10.62
C ILE A 397 -20.87 -7.04 10.35
N GLU A 398 -21.92 -7.48 11.03
CA GLU A 398 -22.53 -8.79 10.83
C GLU A 398 -23.08 -8.97 9.41
N PHE A 399 -23.65 -7.93 8.83
CA PHE A 399 -24.08 -7.90 7.44
C PHE A 399 -22.89 -8.14 6.49
N LEU A 400 -21.76 -7.43 6.69
CA LEU A 400 -20.57 -7.60 5.87
C LEU A 400 -19.93 -8.99 6.04
N GLU A 401 -19.84 -9.50 7.27
CA GLU A 401 -19.34 -10.86 7.57
C GLU A 401 -20.18 -11.93 6.87
N LYS A 402 -21.49 -11.77 6.86
CA LYS A 402 -22.41 -12.70 6.17
C LYS A 402 -22.21 -12.66 4.65
N GLU A 403 -22.08 -11.47 4.07
CA GLU A 403 -21.94 -11.30 2.61
C GLU A 403 -20.56 -11.74 2.09
N LEU A 404 -19.53 -11.65 2.91
CA LEU A 404 -18.14 -12.00 2.55
C LEU A 404 -17.72 -13.40 3.03
N GLU A 405 -18.47 -13.99 3.97
CA GLU A 405 -18.15 -15.27 4.63
C GLU A 405 -16.77 -15.26 5.33
N ILE A 406 -16.30 -14.08 5.76
CA ILE A 406 -15.01 -13.87 6.40
C ILE A 406 -15.21 -13.02 7.67
N PRO A 407 -14.63 -13.41 8.81
CA PRO A 407 -14.77 -12.65 10.05
C PRO A 407 -14.05 -11.31 10.01
N ILE A 408 -14.68 -10.25 10.55
CA ILE A 408 -14.06 -8.96 10.81
C ILE A 408 -13.53 -8.97 12.24
N THR A 409 -12.23 -9.20 12.40
CA THR A 409 -11.59 -9.40 13.70
C THR A 409 -11.06 -8.12 14.34
N ILE A 410 -10.89 -7.04 13.55
CA ILE A 410 -10.46 -5.75 14.03
C ILE A 410 -11.34 -4.65 13.45
N VAL A 411 -11.74 -3.70 14.32
CA VAL A 411 -12.47 -2.47 13.95
C VAL A 411 -11.68 -1.26 14.43
N SER A 412 -11.29 -0.40 13.50
CA SER A 412 -10.61 0.87 13.80
C SER A 412 -11.64 2.00 13.91
N VAL A 413 -11.62 2.68 15.05
CA VAL A 413 -12.56 3.74 15.45
C VAL A 413 -11.91 5.12 15.59
N GLY A 414 -10.73 5.30 14.99
CA GLY A 414 -10.01 6.58 14.98
C GLY A 414 -8.56 6.40 14.49
N PRO A 415 -7.77 7.47 14.40
CA PRO A 415 -6.42 7.44 13.81
C PRO A 415 -5.34 6.89 14.75
N ASP A 416 -5.48 6.99 16.08
CA ASP A 416 -4.48 6.52 17.04
C ASP A 416 -4.48 4.99 17.15
N ARG A 417 -3.30 4.41 17.44
CA ARG A 417 -3.16 2.95 17.63
C ARG A 417 -4.10 2.39 18.70
N LYS A 418 -4.40 3.17 19.75
CA LYS A 418 -5.29 2.78 20.85
C LYS A 418 -6.76 2.70 20.43
N GLN A 419 -7.14 3.42 19.37
CA GLN A 419 -8.50 3.44 18.82
C GLN A 419 -8.74 2.23 17.91
N THR A 420 -8.48 1.03 18.45
CA THR A 420 -8.54 -0.24 17.73
C THR A 420 -9.24 -1.27 18.63
N ILE A 421 -10.37 -1.76 18.18
CA ILE A 421 -11.18 -2.76 18.88
C ILE A 421 -10.90 -4.13 18.28
N PHE A 422 -10.45 -5.06 19.11
CA PHE A 422 -10.30 -6.47 18.73
C PHE A 422 -11.60 -7.22 19.00
N ARG A 423 -12.16 -7.84 17.96
CA ARG A 423 -13.32 -8.73 18.04
C ARG A 423 -12.84 -10.19 18.07
N LYS A 424 -13.52 -11.02 18.81
CA LYS A 424 -13.19 -12.47 18.93
C LYS A 424 -13.81 -13.25 17.78
#